data_842f606cd6795750e97e30e6d9cb32b9
#
_entry.id   842f606cd6795750e97e30e6d9cb32b9
#
_cell.length_a   1.000
_cell.length_b   1.000
_cell.length_c   1.000
_cell.angle_alpha   90.00
_cell.angle_beta   90.00
_cell.angle_gamma   90.00
#
_symmetry.space_group_name_H-M   'P 1'
#
loop_
_entity.id
_entity.type
_entity.pdbx_description
1 polymer ?
#
loop_
_entity_poly.entity_id
_entity_poly.type
_entity_poly.pdbx_seq_one_letter_code
_entity_poly.pdbx_strand_id
1 'polypeptide(L)'
;MKQVFSILVFVFLVHTGSTAQEPSKKIPEFSFSRLNKTAFTNKDLASNKLLLFVFFDVECEHCQHAIKFLAEHYNDFKNTAMYLLTHDSQEKITAFLNKYGNNLAVKKNVTILQDMKQEFINKFKPKKYPSIFLYTKTRELMMYDDEEQHLPLFVQEIKDVGK
;
A
#
# COMPACT_ATOMS: atom_id res chain seq x y z
N MET A 1 39.62 -42.38 44.32
CA MET A 1 39.35 -40.96 44.07
C MET A 1 38.88 -40.83 42.64
N LYS A 2 37.54 -40.69 42.44
CA LYS A 2 36.94 -40.50 41.09
C LYS A 2 36.60 -39.00 40.94
N GLN A 3 37.32 -38.30 40.05
CA GLN A 3 37.01 -36.93 39.71
C GLN A 3 35.89 -36.93 38.69
N VAL A 4 34.74 -36.32 39.07
CA VAL A 4 33.64 -36.06 38.18
C VAL A 4 33.85 -34.71 37.53
N PHE A 5 34.15 -34.74 36.22
CA PHE A 5 34.30 -33.54 35.42
C PHE A 5 32.90 -33.04 34.98
N SER A 6 32.42 -32.00 35.65
CA SER A 6 31.14 -31.36 35.32
C SER A 6 31.31 -30.45 34.10
N ILE A 7 30.84 -30.88 32.94
CA ILE A 7 30.84 -30.07 31.72
C ILE A 7 29.62 -29.14 31.79
N LEU A 8 29.84 -27.86 32.05
CA LEU A 8 28.85 -26.81 31.99
C LEU A 8 28.61 -26.43 30.52
N VAL A 9 27.54 -26.97 29.93
CA VAL A 9 27.11 -26.59 28.57
C VAL A 9 26.42 -25.23 28.63
N PHE A 10 27.11 -24.20 28.16
CA PHE A 10 26.58 -22.85 28.01
C PHE A 10 25.75 -22.81 26.71
N VAL A 11 24.42 -22.98 26.82
CA VAL A 11 23.50 -22.81 25.69
C VAL A 11 23.35 -21.33 25.38
N PHE A 12 24.05 -20.87 24.33
CA PHE A 12 23.85 -19.56 23.76
C PHE A 12 22.49 -19.52 23.04
N LEU A 13 21.48 -18.96 23.70
CA LEU A 13 20.20 -18.63 23.07
C LEU A 13 20.44 -17.47 22.08
N VAL A 14 20.67 -17.81 20.81
CA VAL A 14 20.67 -16.85 19.72
C VAL A 14 19.23 -16.40 19.53
N HIS A 15 18.86 -15.24 20.07
CA HIS A 15 17.60 -14.58 19.75
C HIS A 15 17.73 -14.04 18.32
N THR A 16 17.27 -14.79 17.33
CA THR A 16 17.03 -14.29 15.99
C THR A 16 15.83 -13.34 16.08
N GLY A 17 16.11 -12.06 16.33
CA GLY A 17 15.09 -11.02 16.27
C GLY A 17 14.48 -11.03 14.87
N SER A 18 13.23 -11.48 14.75
CA SER A 18 12.45 -11.29 13.53
C SER A 18 12.26 -9.79 13.33
N THR A 19 13.06 -9.18 12.46
CA THR A 19 12.84 -7.80 12.07
C THR A 19 11.55 -7.75 11.25
N ALA A 20 10.47 -7.28 11.88
CA ALA A 20 9.23 -6.98 11.17
C ALA A 20 9.56 -6.05 10.00
N GLN A 21 9.14 -6.43 8.80
CA GLN A 21 9.42 -5.67 7.59
C GLN A 21 8.71 -4.31 7.67
N GLU A 22 9.49 -3.23 7.75
CA GLU A 22 8.95 -1.87 7.84
C GLU A 22 8.55 -1.34 6.46
N PRO A 23 7.38 -0.67 6.34
CA PRO A 23 6.95 0.01 5.12
C PRO A 23 8.00 1.01 4.62
N SER A 24 8.13 1.13 3.30
CA SER A 24 9.14 2.00 2.70
C SER A 24 8.91 3.47 3.06
N LYS A 25 9.89 4.10 3.71
CA LYS A 25 9.83 5.51 4.15
C LYS A 25 9.88 6.53 3.00
N LYS A 26 10.32 6.11 1.82
CA LYS A 26 10.30 6.90 0.59
C LYS A 26 9.77 6.05 -0.54
N ILE A 27 9.09 6.67 -1.51
CA ILE A 27 8.64 5.95 -2.70
C ILE A 27 9.87 5.41 -3.43
N PRO A 28 10.03 4.08 -3.53
CA PRO A 28 11.16 3.47 -4.24
C PRO A 28 10.99 3.60 -5.76
N GLU A 29 12.05 3.34 -6.52
CA GLU A 29 11.95 3.23 -7.98
C GLU A 29 11.13 1.99 -8.36
N PHE A 30 10.12 2.17 -9.23
CA PHE A 30 9.21 1.11 -9.65
C PHE A 30 8.85 1.22 -11.14
N SER A 31 8.28 0.14 -11.68
CA SER A 31 7.69 0.11 -13.02
C SER A 31 6.46 -0.78 -13.02
N PHE A 32 5.29 -0.18 -12.83
CA PHE A 32 4.00 -0.85 -12.91
C PHE A 32 3.41 -0.72 -14.32
N SER A 33 2.26 -1.34 -14.55
CA SER A 33 1.51 -1.22 -15.79
C SER A 33 0.17 -0.53 -15.55
N ARG A 34 -0.24 0.37 -16.45
CA ARG A 34 -1.63 0.81 -16.53
C ARG A 34 -2.51 -0.29 -17.15
N LEU A 35 -3.81 -0.20 -17.01
CA LEU A 35 -4.73 -1.17 -17.63
C LEU A 35 -4.60 -1.24 -19.16
N ASN A 36 -4.17 -0.17 -19.82
CA ASN A 36 -3.85 -0.15 -21.26
C ASN A 36 -2.46 -0.70 -21.59
N LYS A 37 -1.81 -1.37 -20.64
CA LYS A 37 -0.47 -1.98 -20.74
C LYS A 37 0.70 -1.02 -20.94
N THR A 38 0.49 0.30 -20.84
CA THR A 38 1.59 1.27 -20.85
C THR A 38 2.28 1.29 -19.48
N ALA A 39 3.60 1.50 -19.48
CA ALA A 39 4.36 1.61 -18.23
C ALA A 39 3.94 2.83 -17.41
N PHE A 40 3.99 2.68 -16.09
CA PHE A 40 3.83 3.73 -15.10
C PHE A 40 4.99 3.68 -14.12
N THR A 41 5.74 4.76 -14.04
CA THR A 41 6.98 4.85 -13.27
C THR A 41 6.96 6.05 -12.33
N ASN A 42 8.03 6.25 -11.55
CA ASN A 42 8.18 7.42 -10.69
C ASN A 42 8.07 8.76 -11.44
N LYS A 43 8.34 8.79 -12.75
CA LYS A 43 8.24 9.98 -13.61
C LYS A 43 6.77 10.37 -13.87
N ASP A 44 5.87 9.42 -13.78
CA ASP A 44 4.43 9.59 -14.03
C ASP A 44 3.65 9.99 -12.77
N LEU A 45 4.30 9.98 -11.60
CA LEU A 45 3.68 10.39 -10.34
C LEU A 45 3.30 11.87 -10.39
N ALA A 46 2.12 12.18 -9.86
CA ALA A 46 1.65 13.55 -9.75
C ALA A 46 2.66 14.42 -8.97
N SER A 47 2.91 15.60 -9.48
CA SER A 47 3.69 16.63 -8.79
C SER A 47 2.78 17.49 -7.90
N ASN A 48 3.34 18.02 -6.80
CA ASN A 48 2.68 18.99 -5.90
C ASN A 48 1.37 18.50 -5.25
N LYS A 49 1.19 17.18 -5.13
CA LYS A 49 0.06 16.57 -4.44
C LYS A 49 0.53 15.56 -3.41
N LEU A 50 -0.30 15.27 -2.44
CA LEU A 50 -0.17 14.06 -1.64
C LEU A 50 -0.44 12.85 -2.54
N LEU A 51 0.26 11.74 -2.29
CA LEU A 51 0.19 10.53 -3.10
C LEU A 51 -0.33 9.40 -2.21
N LEU A 52 -1.52 8.90 -2.51
CA LEU A 52 -2.14 7.80 -1.80
C LEU A 52 -2.01 6.53 -2.64
N PHE A 53 -1.26 5.55 -2.15
CA PHE A 53 -1.21 4.21 -2.73
C PHE A 53 -2.09 3.28 -1.91
N VAL A 54 -2.92 2.52 -2.59
CA VAL A 54 -3.75 1.48 -1.99
C VAL A 54 -3.46 0.18 -2.72
N PHE A 55 -2.76 -0.72 -2.04
CA PHE A 55 -2.46 -2.05 -2.53
C PHE A 55 -3.56 -3.00 -2.07
N PHE A 56 -4.24 -3.63 -3.02
CA PHE A 56 -5.43 -4.43 -2.75
C PHE A 56 -5.43 -5.75 -3.54
N ASP A 57 -6.24 -6.68 -3.07
CA ASP A 57 -6.58 -7.92 -3.73
C ASP A 57 -8.10 -7.95 -3.97
N VAL A 58 -8.54 -8.39 -5.15
CA VAL A 58 -9.95 -8.37 -5.54
C VAL A 58 -10.83 -9.37 -4.79
N GLU A 59 -10.23 -10.38 -4.20
CA GLU A 59 -10.93 -11.43 -3.42
C GLU A 59 -10.97 -11.11 -1.92
N CYS A 60 -10.23 -10.07 -1.47
CA CYS A 60 -10.13 -9.65 -0.08
C CYS A 60 -11.34 -8.80 0.33
N GLU A 61 -12.10 -9.22 1.34
CA GLU A 61 -13.27 -8.52 1.85
C GLU A 61 -12.92 -7.13 2.44
N HIS A 62 -11.83 -7.03 3.20
CA HIS A 62 -11.35 -5.75 3.73
C HIS A 62 -10.99 -4.77 2.61
N CYS A 63 -10.50 -5.28 1.46
CA CYS A 63 -10.23 -4.45 0.28
C CYS A 63 -11.53 -3.94 -0.38
N GLN A 64 -12.60 -4.75 -0.39
CA GLN A 64 -13.91 -4.31 -0.86
C GLN A 64 -14.42 -3.13 -0.03
N HIS A 65 -14.29 -3.21 1.30
CA HIS A 65 -14.65 -2.12 2.21
C HIS A 65 -13.78 -0.88 1.99
N ALA A 66 -12.45 -1.06 1.84
CA ALA A 66 -11.54 0.05 1.57
C ALA A 66 -11.89 0.80 0.28
N ILE A 67 -12.09 0.08 -0.83
CA ILE A 67 -12.45 0.68 -2.12
C ILE A 67 -13.82 1.35 -2.08
N LYS A 68 -14.79 0.74 -1.40
CA LYS A 68 -16.12 1.35 -1.18
C LYS A 68 -16.00 2.65 -0.39
N PHE A 69 -15.25 2.66 0.70
CA PHE A 69 -15.00 3.87 1.49
C PHE A 69 -14.39 4.99 0.64
N LEU A 70 -13.33 4.69 -0.14
CA LEU A 70 -12.69 5.67 -1.02
C LEU A 70 -13.67 6.24 -2.07
N ALA A 71 -14.58 5.42 -2.58
CA ALA A 71 -15.59 5.85 -3.53
C ALA A 71 -16.65 6.75 -2.89
N GLU A 72 -17.15 6.38 -1.72
CA GLU A 72 -18.16 7.13 -0.96
C GLU A 72 -17.62 8.47 -0.44
N HIS A 73 -16.35 8.49 -0.02
CA HIS A 73 -15.66 9.67 0.50
C HIS A 73 -14.75 10.36 -0.52
N TYR A 74 -14.96 10.12 -1.83
CA TYR A 74 -14.11 10.65 -2.89
C TYR A 74 -13.79 12.15 -2.77
N ASN A 75 -14.74 12.96 -2.33
CA ASN A 75 -14.57 14.40 -2.19
C ASN A 75 -13.46 14.79 -1.19
N ASP A 76 -13.21 13.96 -0.19
CA ASP A 76 -12.14 14.19 0.77
C ASP A 76 -10.76 13.92 0.15
N PHE A 77 -10.69 13.09 -0.90
CA PHE A 77 -9.46 12.71 -1.60
C PHE A 77 -9.24 13.44 -2.95
N LYS A 78 -10.15 14.35 -3.37
CA LYS A 78 -10.11 14.98 -4.71
C LYS A 78 -8.80 15.72 -5.03
N ASN A 79 -8.09 16.21 -4.01
CA ASN A 79 -6.83 16.93 -4.15
C ASN A 79 -5.60 16.04 -3.98
N THR A 80 -5.79 14.76 -3.67
CA THR A 80 -4.75 13.73 -3.53
C THR A 80 -4.69 12.90 -4.81
N ALA A 81 -3.50 12.53 -5.27
CA ALA A 81 -3.37 11.57 -6.36
C ALA A 81 -3.48 10.15 -5.78
N MET A 82 -4.46 9.40 -6.24
CA MET A 82 -4.73 8.03 -5.78
C MET A 82 -4.22 7.00 -6.80
N TYR A 83 -3.45 6.05 -6.33
CA TYR A 83 -2.91 4.93 -7.10
C TYR A 83 -3.46 3.64 -6.50
N LEU A 84 -4.42 3.03 -7.19
CA LEU A 84 -5.02 1.75 -6.81
C LEU A 84 -4.26 0.64 -7.50
N LEU A 85 -3.53 -0.16 -6.74
CA LEU A 85 -2.56 -1.11 -7.23
C LEU A 85 -2.91 -2.53 -6.80
N THR A 86 -2.88 -3.46 -7.74
CA THR A 86 -3.07 -4.90 -7.52
C THR A 86 -2.27 -5.73 -8.52
N HIS A 87 -2.12 -7.03 -8.27
CA HIS A 87 -1.54 -7.97 -9.21
C HIS A 87 -2.59 -8.79 -9.99
N ASP A 88 -3.85 -8.48 -9.79
CA ASP A 88 -4.95 -9.16 -10.49
C ASP A 88 -5.01 -8.87 -11.99
N SER A 89 -5.75 -9.70 -12.73
CA SER A 89 -6.01 -9.47 -14.15
C SER A 89 -6.90 -8.24 -14.37
N GLN A 90 -6.75 -7.59 -15.51
CA GLN A 90 -7.57 -6.44 -15.89
C GLN A 90 -9.07 -6.71 -15.80
N GLU A 91 -9.49 -7.91 -16.19
CA GLU A 91 -10.88 -8.34 -16.13
C GLU A 91 -11.41 -8.35 -14.69
N LYS A 92 -10.67 -9.01 -13.78
CA LYS A 92 -11.01 -9.06 -12.35
C LYS A 92 -11.03 -7.65 -11.73
N ILE A 93 -10.04 -6.83 -12.04
CA ILE A 93 -9.97 -5.42 -11.57
C ILE A 93 -11.22 -4.65 -12.02
N THR A 94 -11.58 -4.77 -13.30
CA THR A 94 -12.74 -4.07 -13.87
C THR A 94 -14.03 -4.50 -13.18
N ALA A 95 -14.25 -5.81 -13.03
CA ALA A 95 -15.41 -6.35 -12.32
C ALA A 95 -15.49 -5.87 -10.87
N PHE A 96 -14.37 -5.90 -10.16
CA PHE A 96 -14.26 -5.45 -8.77
C PHE A 96 -14.57 -3.96 -8.62
N LEU A 97 -13.96 -3.10 -9.43
CA LEU A 97 -14.20 -1.65 -9.37
C LEU A 97 -15.61 -1.26 -9.82
N ASN A 98 -16.22 -1.97 -10.77
CA ASN A 98 -17.63 -1.76 -11.12
C ASN A 98 -18.57 -2.10 -9.97
N LYS A 99 -18.23 -3.12 -9.17
CA LYS A 99 -19.06 -3.55 -8.05
C LYS A 99 -18.89 -2.67 -6.81
N TYR A 100 -17.68 -2.28 -6.47
CA TYR A 100 -17.37 -1.61 -5.20
C TYR A 100 -16.87 -0.18 -5.35
N GLY A 101 -16.36 0.20 -6.53
CA GLY A 101 -15.66 1.47 -6.74
C GLY A 101 -16.54 2.66 -7.17
N ASN A 102 -17.84 2.49 -7.46
CA ASN A 102 -18.79 3.57 -7.77
C ASN A 102 -18.19 4.71 -8.62
N ASN A 103 -17.75 4.41 -9.84
CA ASN A 103 -17.06 5.34 -10.76
C ASN A 103 -15.70 5.88 -10.28
N LEU A 104 -15.10 5.33 -9.24
CA LEU A 104 -13.78 5.76 -8.77
C LEU A 104 -12.72 5.67 -9.87
N ALA A 105 -12.76 4.62 -10.70
CA ALA A 105 -11.80 4.38 -11.78
C ALA A 105 -11.78 5.46 -12.88
N VAL A 106 -12.85 6.24 -13.05
CA VAL A 106 -12.92 7.31 -14.06
C VAL A 106 -12.60 8.70 -13.51
N LYS A 107 -12.25 8.80 -12.23
CA LYS A 107 -11.88 10.06 -11.60
C LYS A 107 -10.48 10.49 -12.05
N LYS A 108 -10.31 11.79 -12.36
CA LYS A 108 -9.06 12.35 -12.94
C LYS A 108 -7.81 12.19 -12.07
N ASN A 109 -7.99 12.07 -10.75
CA ASN A 109 -6.89 11.92 -9.79
C ASN A 109 -6.71 10.47 -9.34
N VAL A 110 -7.37 9.51 -9.99
CA VAL A 110 -7.25 8.08 -9.70
C VAL A 110 -6.57 7.39 -10.87
N THR A 111 -5.57 6.60 -10.57
CA THR A 111 -4.87 5.76 -11.54
C THR A 111 -4.90 4.31 -11.08
N ILE A 112 -5.42 3.44 -11.94
CA ILE A 112 -5.44 2.00 -11.68
C ILE A 112 -4.16 1.39 -12.25
N LEU A 113 -3.46 0.63 -11.44
CA LEU A 113 -2.16 0.04 -11.77
C LEU A 113 -2.15 -1.47 -11.52
N GLN A 114 -1.44 -2.18 -12.38
CA GLN A 114 -1.15 -3.60 -12.22
C GLN A 114 0.33 -3.80 -11.90
N ASP A 115 0.62 -4.60 -10.89
CA ASP A 115 1.97 -5.02 -10.53
C ASP A 115 2.24 -6.47 -11.01
N MET A 116 2.42 -6.64 -12.30
CA MET A 116 2.67 -7.95 -12.90
C MET A 116 3.98 -8.62 -12.47
N LYS A 117 4.90 -7.85 -11.87
CA LYS A 117 6.22 -8.32 -11.45
C LYS A 117 6.36 -8.45 -9.93
N GLN A 118 5.29 -8.19 -9.19
CA GLN A 118 5.30 -8.17 -7.71
C GLN A 118 6.37 -7.23 -7.12
N GLU A 119 6.63 -6.13 -7.81
CA GLU A 119 7.61 -5.13 -7.36
C GLU A 119 7.13 -4.40 -6.10
N PHE A 120 5.81 -4.21 -5.93
CA PHE A 120 5.27 -3.47 -4.81
C PHE A 120 5.58 -4.16 -3.48
N ILE A 121 5.36 -5.47 -3.40
CA ILE A 121 5.64 -6.24 -2.19
C ILE A 121 7.11 -6.11 -1.79
N ASN A 122 8.02 -6.27 -2.75
CA ASN A 122 9.46 -6.25 -2.49
C ASN A 122 9.99 -4.86 -2.15
N LYS A 123 9.42 -3.81 -2.76
CA LYS A 123 9.96 -2.44 -2.69
C LYS A 123 9.25 -1.56 -1.67
N PHE A 124 7.91 -1.62 -1.60
CA PHE A 124 7.11 -0.82 -0.67
C PHE A 124 6.93 -1.50 0.68
N LYS A 125 7.06 -2.84 0.72
CA LYS A 125 7.01 -3.67 1.93
C LYS A 125 5.67 -3.55 2.67
N PRO A 126 4.53 -3.81 1.98
CA PRO A 126 3.23 -3.92 2.63
C PRO A 126 3.23 -5.11 3.59
N LYS A 127 2.41 -5.06 4.65
CA LYS A 127 2.30 -6.17 5.60
C LYS A 127 1.17 -7.13 5.25
N LYS A 128 0.02 -6.62 4.79
CA LYS A 128 -1.15 -7.39 4.37
C LYS A 128 -2.03 -6.59 3.41
N TYR A 129 -3.19 -7.12 3.04
CA TYR A 129 -4.22 -6.45 2.24
C TYR A 129 -5.39 -5.97 3.12
N PRO A 130 -5.94 -4.77 2.86
CA PRO A 130 -5.34 -3.73 2.03
C PRO A 130 -4.09 -3.17 2.71
N SER A 131 -3.16 -2.59 1.95
CA SER A 131 -2.10 -1.74 2.50
C SER A 131 -2.23 -0.34 1.93
N ILE A 132 -2.25 0.66 2.81
CA ILE A 132 -2.55 2.04 2.49
C ILE A 132 -1.35 2.90 2.87
N PHE A 133 -0.78 3.59 1.89
CA PHE A 133 0.39 4.45 2.07
C PHE A 133 0.04 5.87 1.65
N LEU A 134 0.21 6.82 2.52
CA LEU A 134 0.12 8.24 2.21
C LEU A 134 1.52 8.85 2.22
N TYR A 135 1.93 9.38 1.07
CA TYR A 135 3.21 10.05 0.91
C TYR A 135 3.02 11.55 0.70
N THR A 136 4.00 12.32 1.14
CA THR A 136 4.10 13.75 0.87
C THR A 136 4.31 14.02 -0.63
N LYS A 137 4.14 15.29 -1.04
CA LYS A 137 4.54 15.76 -2.38
C LYS A 137 6.05 15.61 -2.65
N THR A 138 6.87 15.45 -1.60
CA THR A 138 8.31 15.14 -1.69
C THR A 138 8.61 13.65 -1.63
N ARG A 139 7.54 12.80 -1.68
CA ARG A 139 7.62 11.34 -1.75
C ARG A 139 8.13 10.66 -0.47
N GLU A 140 7.97 11.29 0.67
CA GLU A 140 8.28 10.75 1.98
C GLU A 140 7.02 10.20 2.63
N LEU A 141 7.10 9.04 3.28
CA LEU A 141 5.96 8.40 3.94
C LEU A 141 5.49 9.27 5.11
N MET A 142 4.21 9.64 5.06
CA MET A 142 3.51 10.34 6.15
C MET A 142 2.76 9.37 7.03
N MET A 143 2.01 8.45 6.40
CA MET A 143 1.16 7.50 7.10
C MET A 143 1.13 6.17 6.37
N TYR A 144 1.15 5.10 7.12
CA TYR A 144 0.90 3.73 6.66
C TYR A 144 -0.10 3.06 7.58
N ASP A 145 -1.05 2.37 7.01
CA ASP A 145 -1.93 1.47 7.74
C ASP A 145 -2.36 0.30 6.86
N ASP A 146 -2.80 -0.78 7.47
CA ASP A 146 -3.27 -1.98 6.78
C ASP A 146 -4.65 -2.46 7.32
N GLU A 147 -5.37 -1.55 7.97
CA GLU A 147 -6.74 -1.73 8.43
C GLU A 147 -7.65 -0.71 7.72
N GLU A 148 -8.64 -1.19 6.95
CA GLU A 148 -9.56 -0.34 6.19
C GLU A 148 -10.40 0.59 7.07
N GLN A 149 -10.68 0.18 8.29
CA GLN A 149 -11.41 0.98 9.28
C GLN A 149 -10.65 2.24 9.72
N HIS A 150 -9.34 2.31 9.48
CA HIS A 150 -8.51 3.49 9.76
C HIS A 150 -8.46 4.50 8.61
N LEU A 151 -9.11 4.25 7.47
CA LEU A 151 -9.20 5.22 6.36
C LEU A 151 -9.70 6.62 6.77
N PRO A 152 -10.62 6.79 7.75
CA PRO A 152 -10.97 8.12 8.26
C PRO A 152 -9.78 8.91 8.82
N LEU A 153 -8.74 8.24 9.36
CA LEU A 153 -7.53 8.90 9.84
C LEU A 153 -6.71 9.49 8.69
N PHE A 154 -6.68 8.81 7.52
CA PHE A 154 -6.07 9.35 6.30
C PHE A 154 -6.81 10.60 5.80
N VAL A 155 -8.14 10.61 5.88
CA VAL A 155 -8.93 11.80 5.56
C VAL A 155 -8.57 12.97 6.46
N GLN A 156 -8.42 12.71 7.77
CA GLN A 156 -8.02 13.74 8.73
C GLN A 156 -6.63 14.29 8.41
N GLU A 157 -5.64 13.42 8.19
CA GLU A 157 -4.27 13.78 7.86
C GLU A 157 -4.20 14.62 6.57
N ILE A 158 -4.93 14.22 5.52
CA ILE A 158 -5.01 14.96 4.24
C ILE A 158 -5.59 16.36 4.46
N LYS A 159 -6.61 16.52 5.31
CA LYS A 159 -7.23 17.82 5.62
C LYS A 159 -6.29 18.71 6.41
N ASP A 160 -5.51 18.15 7.33
CA ASP A 160 -4.61 18.93 8.18
C ASP A 160 -3.40 19.48 7.40
N VAL A 161 -2.89 18.73 6.42
CA VAL A 161 -1.83 19.19 5.52
C VAL A 161 -2.33 20.17 4.46
N GLY A 162 -3.61 20.15 4.16
CA GLY A 162 -4.25 21.04 3.16
C GLY A 162 -4.62 22.43 3.66
N LYS A 163 -4.43 22.71 4.95
CA LYS A 163 -4.64 24.03 5.58
C LYS A 163 -3.38 24.88 5.51
#